data_6f9f5e101eb12edd1869ecf569b4abdd
#
_entry.id   6f9f5e101eb12edd1869ecf569b4abdd
#
_cell.length_a   1.000
_cell.length_b   1.000
_cell.length_c   1.000
_cell.angle_alpha   90.00
_cell.angle_beta   90.00
_cell.angle_gamma   90.00
#
_symmetry.space_group_name_H-M   'P 1'
#
loop_
_entity.id
_entity.type
_entity.pdbx_description
1 polymer ?
#
loop_
_entity_poly.entity_id
_entity_poly.type
_entity_poly.pdbx_seq_one_letter_code
_entity_poly.pdbx_strand_id
1 'polypeptide(L)'
;MAKGKTDGLRGKGGVWAPLESSRSARQTAERVPETPQTLSPSYRLAYTDADFLCSEDLRPVRLQLELLKAEAILSARGIKSTVVMFGGARIPAPGQAAWAARNETQKKNLESASIYYDEAREFARLCSEWSAKHHYHEYVVVTGGGPGVMEAGNRGAAEVGAPSIGLNIVLPHEQAPNPYVTPELSFNFHYFAIRKMHFLMRAKAIVVFPGGFGTLDEMFESITLMQTGRMAKVPIILFGEKFWRTIINFEALAEFGTIAPEDINLVQFVETASEACDIIASFYENGKAGKTSGP
;
A
#
# COMPACT_ATOMS: atom_id res chain seq x y z
N MET A 1 18.58 20.83 -11.16
CA MET A 1 17.68 19.96 -11.94
C MET A 1 18.35 18.59 -12.09
N ALA A 2 18.07 17.65 -11.23
CA ALA A 2 18.62 16.31 -11.28
C ALA A 2 17.80 15.48 -12.29
N LYS A 3 18.42 15.06 -13.38
CA LYS A 3 17.84 14.09 -14.32
C LYS A 3 17.80 12.72 -13.62
N GLY A 4 16.68 12.36 -13.03
CA GLY A 4 16.44 11.02 -12.50
C GLY A 4 16.59 9.99 -13.62
N LYS A 5 17.64 9.19 -13.56
CA LYS A 5 17.79 8.03 -14.44
C LYS A 5 16.78 6.96 -14.01
N THR A 6 15.76 6.73 -14.80
CA THR A 6 14.87 5.55 -14.70
C THR A 6 15.57 4.31 -15.27
N ASP A 7 16.72 3.95 -14.70
CA ASP A 7 17.57 2.84 -15.21
C ASP A 7 17.07 1.45 -14.76
N GLY A 8 15.99 1.35 -13.98
CA GLY A 8 15.47 0.10 -13.44
C GLY A 8 14.55 -0.73 -14.36
N LEU A 9 14.13 -0.18 -15.51
CA LEU A 9 13.24 -0.87 -16.44
C LEU A 9 13.96 -1.37 -17.71
N ARG A 10 15.25 -1.65 -17.64
CA ARG A 10 15.94 -2.36 -18.72
C ARG A 10 15.49 -3.83 -18.70
N GLY A 11 14.40 -4.14 -19.40
CA GLY A 11 14.15 -5.49 -19.85
C GLY A 11 15.38 -6.01 -20.58
N LYS A 12 15.91 -7.16 -20.18
CA LYS A 12 16.89 -7.94 -20.95
C LYS A 12 16.34 -8.03 -22.35
N GLY A 13 17.18 -7.76 -23.37
CA GLY A 13 16.82 -7.70 -24.78
C GLY A 13 15.79 -8.76 -25.14
N GLY A 14 14.58 -8.31 -25.38
CA GLY A 14 13.44 -9.20 -25.56
C GLY A 14 13.39 -9.73 -26.98
N VAL A 15 12.51 -10.68 -27.15
CA VAL A 15 12.12 -11.42 -28.37
C VAL A 15 11.80 -10.52 -29.60
N TRP A 16 11.82 -9.19 -29.45
CA TRP A 16 11.38 -8.20 -30.45
C TRP A 16 12.52 -7.52 -31.24
N ALA A 17 13.79 -7.91 -31.05
CA ALA A 17 14.84 -7.59 -32.02
C ALA A 17 14.53 -8.35 -33.33
N PRO A 18 14.54 -7.69 -34.49
CA PRO A 18 15.28 -6.49 -34.86
C PRO A 18 14.48 -5.19 -34.95
N LEU A 19 13.25 -5.13 -34.43
CA LEU A 19 12.43 -3.92 -34.52
C LEU A 19 12.98 -2.78 -33.63
N GLU A 20 12.87 -1.55 -34.12
CA GLU A 20 13.24 -0.35 -33.37
C GLU A 20 12.41 -0.22 -32.08
N SER A 21 13.07 0.23 -31.01
CA SER A 21 12.38 0.41 -29.74
C SER A 21 11.44 1.61 -29.76
N SER A 22 10.33 1.55 -29.02
CA SER A 22 9.43 2.71 -28.85
C SER A 22 10.14 3.95 -28.29
N ARG A 23 11.24 3.75 -27.54
CA ARG A 23 12.09 4.86 -27.05
C ARG A 23 12.84 5.53 -28.20
N SER A 24 13.40 4.75 -29.13
CA SER A 24 14.07 5.26 -30.33
C SER A 24 13.05 6.00 -31.23
N ALA A 25 11.88 5.40 -31.46
CA ALA A 25 10.81 6.03 -32.23
C ALA A 25 10.38 7.38 -31.64
N ARG A 26 10.22 7.46 -30.32
CA ARG A 26 9.91 8.72 -29.63
C ARG A 26 10.99 9.78 -29.84
N GLN A 27 12.28 9.43 -29.69
CA GLN A 27 13.39 10.36 -29.89
C GLN A 27 13.45 10.87 -31.33
N THR A 28 13.11 10.03 -32.30
CA THR A 28 13.06 10.41 -33.72
C THR A 28 11.90 11.35 -33.98
N ALA A 29 10.72 11.06 -33.43
CA ALA A 29 9.53 11.90 -33.57
C ALA A 29 9.71 13.31 -32.96
N GLU A 30 10.55 13.46 -31.93
CA GLU A 30 10.87 14.76 -31.31
C GLU A 30 11.82 15.63 -32.17
N ARG A 31 12.37 15.08 -33.26
CA ARG A 31 13.36 15.77 -34.12
C ARG A 31 12.84 16.18 -35.50
N VAL A 32 11.55 15.92 -35.78
CA VAL A 32 10.95 16.29 -37.05
C VAL A 32 10.80 17.82 -37.20
N PRO A 33 10.92 18.39 -38.40
CA PRO A 33 10.68 19.81 -38.63
C PRO A 33 9.24 20.20 -38.25
N GLU A 34 9.08 21.41 -37.75
CA GLU A 34 7.75 21.97 -37.46
C GLU A 34 7.02 22.33 -38.76
N THR A 35 5.92 21.65 -39.01
CA THR A 35 5.00 21.91 -40.08
C THR A 35 3.56 21.85 -39.56
N PRO A 36 2.56 22.39 -40.27
CA PRO A 36 1.15 22.23 -39.85
C PRO A 36 0.74 20.77 -39.62
N GLN A 37 1.33 19.82 -40.33
CA GLN A 37 1.07 18.39 -40.18
C GLN A 37 1.71 17.83 -38.89
N THR A 38 2.97 18.13 -38.64
CA THR A 38 3.71 17.62 -37.48
C THR A 38 3.27 18.26 -36.14
N LEU A 39 2.68 19.45 -36.21
CA LEU A 39 2.10 20.15 -35.07
C LEU A 39 0.67 19.68 -34.73
N SER A 40 0.02 18.95 -35.69
CA SER A 40 -1.33 18.43 -35.45
C SER A 40 -1.33 17.38 -34.30
N PRO A 41 -2.32 17.43 -33.39
CA PRO A 41 -2.49 16.39 -32.37
C PRO A 41 -2.56 14.97 -32.97
N SER A 42 -3.15 14.80 -34.15
CA SER A 42 -3.25 13.50 -34.83
C SER A 42 -1.91 12.91 -35.26
N TYR A 43 -0.85 13.71 -35.33
CA TYR A 43 0.50 13.24 -35.69
C TYR A 43 1.29 12.69 -34.49
N ARG A 44 0.85 12.98 -33.29
CA ARG A 44 1.54 12.51 -32.06
C ARG A 44 1.52 10.99 -31.97
N LEU A 45 2.62 10.40 -31.51
CA LEU A 45 2.65 8.97 -31.17
C LEU A 45 1.64 8.68 -30.06
N ALA A 46 0.72 7.76 -30.26
CA ALA A 46 -0.40 7.50 -29.35
C ALA A 46 0.02 7.28 -27.90
N TYR A 47 1.12 6.57 -27.66
CA TYR A 47 1.63 6.28 -26.29
C TYR A 47 2.37 7.45 -25.64
N THR A 48 2.58 8.56 -26.34
CA THR A 48 3.13 9.81 -25.80
C THR A 48 2.11 10.94 -25.75
N ASP A 49 0.93 10.73 -26.30
CA ASP A 49 -0.15 11.70 -26.33
C ASP A 49 -0.98 11.60 -25.04
N ALA A 50 -0.71 12.52 -24.11
CA ALA A 50 -1.39 12.57 -22.82
C ALA A 50 -2.89 12.85 -22.97
N ASP A 51 -3.30 13.69 -23.92
CA ASP A 51 -4.70 14.03 -24.14
C ASP A 51 -5.47 12.80 -24.64
N PHE A 52 -4.89 12.06 -25.60
CA PHE A 52 -5.44 10.79 -26.06
C PHE A 52 -5.52 9.75 -24.95
N LEU A 53 -4.42 9.55 -24.20
CA LEU A 53 -4.37 8.59 -23.08
C LEU A 53 -5.36 8.93 -21.96
N CYS A 54 -5.71 10.20 -21.78
CA CYS A 54 -6.70 10.65 -20.80
C CYS A 54 -8.15 10.60 -21.29
N SER A 55 -8.40 10.27 -22.58
CA SER A 55 -9.75 10.13 -23.11
C SER A 55 -10.54 9.01 -22.39
N GLU A 56 -11.87 9.15 -22.32
CA GLU A 56 -12.71 8.18 -21.61
C GLU A 56 -12.66 6.78 -22.24
N ASP A 57 -12.54 6.68 -23.55
CA ASP A 57 -12.45 5.40 -24.28
C ASP A 57 -11.22 4.58 -23.86
N LEU A 58 -10.16 5.24 -23.39
CA LEU A 58 -8.93 4.59 -22.96
C LEU A 58 -8.88 4.25 -21.47
N ARG A 59 -10.00 4.31 -20.75
CA ARG A 59 -10.07 3.86 -19.36
C ARG A 59 -9.53 2.43 -19.14
N PRO A 60 -9.84 1.42 -19.97
CA PRO A 60 -9.25 0.08 -19.81
C PRO A 60 -7.74 0.08 -19.93
N VAL A 61 -7.17 0.88 -20.82
CA VAL A 61 -5.70 1.00 -20.98
C VAL A 61 -5.08 1.66 -19.74
N ARG A 62 -5.69 2.71 -19.20
CA ARG A 62 -5.21 3.35 -17.97
C ARG A 62 -5.22 2.41 -16.77
N LEU A 63 -6.26 1.58 -16.60
CA LEU A 63 -6.30 0.54 -15.58
C LEU A 63 -5.12 -0.44 -15.70
N GLN A 64 -4.79 -0.86 -16.92
CA GLN A 64 -3.64 -1.72 -17.19
C GLN A 64 -2.32 -1.00 -16.87
N LEU A 65 -2.18 0.27 -17.26
CA LEU A 65 -0.97 1.05 -16.98
C LEU A 65 -0.72 1.23 -15.49
N GLU A 66 -1.75 1.50 -14.69
CA GLU A 66 -1.62 1.62 -13.23
C GLU A 66 -1.24 0.29 -12.58
N LEU A 67 -1.87 -0.81 -13.01
CA LEU A 67 -1.51 -2.14 -12.52
C LEU A 67 -0.06 -2.48 -12.87
N LEU A 68 0.34 -2.30 -14.12
CA LEU A 68 1.65 -2.71 -14.62
C LEU A 68 2.79 -1.84 -14.09
N LYS A 69 2.58 -0.52 -13.93
CA LYS A 69 3.66 0.39 -13.50
C LYS A 69 4.18 0.03 -12.11
N ALA A 70 3.29 -0.11 -11.14
CA ALA A 70 3.68 -0.46 -9.77
C ALA A 70 4.26 -1.89 -9.72
N GLU A 71 3.61 -2.86 -10.39
CA GLU A 71 4.05 -4.25 -10.49
C GLU A 71 5.47 -4.37 -11.06
N ALA A 72 5.74 -3.69 -12.17
CA ALA A 72 7.06 -3.73 -12.81
C ALA A 72 8.17 -3.15 -11.92
N ILE A 73 7.88 -2.05 -11.21
CA ILE A 73 8.86 -1.41 -10.32
C ILE A 73 9.12 -2.28 -9.09
N LEU A 74 8.07 -2.80 -8.43
CA LEU A 74 8.21 -3.67 -7.26
C LEU A 74 8.96 -4.96 -7.62
N SER A 75 8.64 -5.58 -8.75
CA SER A 75 9.32 -6.77 -9.25
C SER A 75 10.79 -6.50 -9.62
N ALA A 76 11.08 -5.38 -10.27
CA ALA A 76 12.45 -4.99 -10.60
C ALA A 76 13.31 -4.73 -9.34
N ARG A 77 12.69 -4.30 -8.23
CA ARG A 77 13.31 -4.15 -6.92
C ARG A 77 13.39 -5.45 -6.13
N GLY A 78 12.88 -6.55 -6.65
CA GLY A 78 12.90 -7.86 -5.99
C GLY A 78 11.95 -7.95 -4.79
N ILE A 79 10.99 -7.04 -4.64
CA ILE A 79 10.03 -7.05 -3.52
C ILE A 79 9.04 -8.19 -3.72
N LYS A 80 9.14 -9.21 -2.88
CA LYS A 80 8.34 -10.44 -2.93
C LYS A 80 7.14 -10.39 -2.01
N SER A 81 7.29 -9.78 -0.84
CA SER A 81 6.20 -9.69 0.14
C SER A 81 6.23 -8.39 0.94
N THR A 82 5.05 -8.02 1.43
CA THR A 82 4.82 -6.78 2.17
C THR A 82 4.10 -7.04 3.49
N VAL A 83 4.25 -6.11 4.43
CA VAL A 83 3.39 -5.96 5.59
C VAL A 83 2.58 -4.70 5.39
N VAL A 84 1.26 -4.86 5.31
CA VAL A 84 0.33 -3.77 5.02
C VAL A 84 -0.07 -3.11 6.32
N MET A 85 0.03 -1.79 6.37
CA MET A 85 -0.39 -0.99 7.52
C MET A 85 -1.49 -0.02 7.10
N PHE A 86 -2.69 -0.22 7.64
CA PHE A 86 -3.82 0.67 7.50
C PHE A 86 -4.07 1.42 8.80
N GLY A 87 -4.52 2.67 8.72
CA GLY A 87 -4.86 3.45 9.91
C GLY A 87 -5.24 4.89 9.59
N GLY A 88 -5.67 5.60 10.64
CA GLY A 88 -6.22 6.94 10.51
C GLY A 88 -5.18 8.01 10.14
N ALA A 89 -5.44 8.74 9.07
CA ALA A 89 -4.65 9.91 8.67
C ALA A 89 -4.70 11.08 9.67
N ARG A 90 -5.69 11.07 10.59
CA ARG A 90 -5.95 12.15 11.54
C ARG A 90 -5.35 11.92 12.92
N ILE A 91 -4.75 10.76 13.16
CA ILE A 91 -4.08 10.45 14.43
C ILE A 91 -2.74 11.21 14.44
N PRO A 92 -2.55 12.17 15.37
CA PRO A 92 -1.32 12.95 15.44
C PRO A 92 -0.19 12.14 16.05
N ALA A 93 1.05 12.53 15.77
CA ALA A 93 2.18 12.08 16.59
C ALA A 93 2.06 12.63 18.03
N PRO A 94 2.62 11.93 19.03
CA PRO A 94 2.61 12.43 20.40
C PRO A 94 3.16 13.85 20.51
N GLY A 95 2.42 14.69 21.25
CA GLY A 95 2.76 16.10 21.42
C GLY A 95 2.43 17.02 20.24
N GLN A 96 1.93 16.48 19.15
CA GLN A 96 1.42 17.29 18.03
C GLN A 96 -0.06 17.62 18.21
N ALA A 97 -0.47 18.76 17.66
CA ALA A 97 -1.86 19.18 17.71
C ALA A 97 -2.76 18.24 16.88
N ALA A 98 -3.94 17.93 17.40
CA ALA A 98 -4.98 17.20 16.67
C ALA A 98 -5.66 18.12 15.62
N TRP A 99 -4.94 18.45 14.55
CA TRP A 99 -5.32 19.41 13.51
C TRP A 99 -6.69 19.16 12.87
N ALA A 100 -7.14 17.91 12.86
CA ALA A 100 -8.41 17.52 12.26
C ALA A 100 -9.60 17.59 13.23
N ALA A 101 -9.37 17.94 14.49
CA ALA A 101 -10.42 18.06 15.49
C ALA A 101 -11.30 19.28 15.21
N ARG A 102 -12.62 19.10 15.32
CA ARG A 102 -13.61 20.18 15.16
C ARG A 102 -14.24 20.63 16.48
N ASN A 103 -13.92 19.94 17.58
CA ASN A 103 -14.39 20.24 18.93
C ASN A 103 -13.45 19.60 19.97
N GLU A 104 -13.60 20.00 21.25
CA GLU A 104 -12.74 19.53 22.34
C GLU A 104 -12.82 18.00 22.56
N THR A 105 -13.99 17.37 22.35
CA THR A 105 -14.14 15.93 22.48
C THR A 105 -13.30 15.20 21.43
N GLN A 106 -13.38 15.62 20.16
CA GLN A 106 -12.57 15.05 19.09
C GLN A 106 -11.07 15.31 19.33
N LYS A 107 -10.70 16.50 19.81
CA LYS A 107 -9.33 16.82 20.14
C LYS A 107 -8.77 15.86 21.17
N LYS A 108 -9.45 15.73 22.32
CA LYS A 108 -9.07 14.80 23.38
C LYS A 108 -8.93 13.36 22.90
N ASN A 109 -9.89 12.90 22.09
CA ASN A 109 -9.89 11.52 21.58
C ASN A 109 -8.71 11.29 20.62
N LEU A 110 -8.43 12.24 19.70
CA LEU A 110 -7.31 12.13 18.76
C LEU A 110 -5.97 12.22 19.49
N GLU A 111 -5.84 13.11 20.48
CA GLU A 111 -4.63 13.20 21.31
C GLU A 111 -4.41 11.91 22.11
N SER A 112 -5.47 11.31 22.65
CA SER A 112 -5.38 10.01 23.34
C SER A 112 -5.03 8.86 22.38
N ALA A 113 -5.43 8.97 21.11
CA ALA A 113 -5.10 7.98 20.09
C ALA A 113 -3.66 8.09 19.56
N SER A 114 -2.91 9.11 19.95
CA SER A 114 -1.51 9.30 19.53
C SER A 114 -0.59 8.14 19.92
N ILE A 115 -0.95 7.35 20.94
CA ILE A 115 -0.27 6.10 21.28
C ILE A 115 -0.20 5.15 20.08
N TYR A 116 -1.22 5.12 19.23
CA TYR A 116 -1.23 4.27 18.05
C TYR A 116 -0.29 4.77 16.95
N TYR A 117 0.08 6.04 16.96
CA TYR A 117 1.17 6.54 16.10
C TYR A 117 2.51 5.93 16.54
N ASP A 118 2.80 5.93 17.84
CA ASP A 118 4.05 5.35 18.34
C ASP A 118 4.09 3.84 18.13
N GLU A 119 2.99 3.13 18.41
CA GLU A 119 2.92 1.68 18.16
C GLU A 119 3.07 1.35 16.67
N ALA A 120 2.49 2.15 15.77
CA ALA A 120 2.64 1.97 14.34
C ALA A 120 4.08 2.20 13.87
N ARG A 121 4.75 3.22 14.42
CA ARG A 121 6.16 3.52 14.15
C ARG A 121 7.06 2.40 14.65
N GLU A 122 6.84 1.93 15.87
CA GLU A 122 7.62 0.83 16.49
C GLU A 122 7.38 -0.48 15.74
N PHE A 123 6.14 -0.82 15.42
CA PHE A 123 5.82 -2.00 14.61
C PHE A 123 6.54 -1.99 13.27
N ALA A 124 6.51 -0.86 12.55
CA ALA A 124 7.20 -0.72 11.27
C ALA A 124 8.72 -0.83 11.41
N ARG A 125 9.29 -0.31 12.50
CA ARG A 125 10.72 -0.44 12.83
C ARG A 125 11.11 -1.91 13.00
N LEU A 126 10.36 -2.65 13.84
CA LEU A 126 10.60 -4.08 14.09
C LEU A 126 10.45 -4.93 12.82
N CYS A 127 9.38 -4.69 12.03
CA CYS A 127 9.20 -5.36 10.74
C CYS A 127 10.34 -5.06 9.78
N SER A 128 10.86 -3.84 9.78
CA SER A 128 11.95 -3.43 8.89
C SER A 128 13.27 -4.05 9.28
N GLU A 129 13.55 -4.22 10.57
CA GLU A 129 14.71 -4.98 11.07
C GLU A 129 14.61 -6.46 10.68
N TRP A 130 13.40 -7.01 10.68
CA TRP A 130 13.17 -8.36 10.20
C TRP A 130 13.36 -8.44 8.68
N SER A 131 12.81 -7.48 7.92
CA SER A 131 12.98 -7.36 6.47
C SER A 131 14.46 -7.27 6.06
N ALA A 132 15.30 -6.60 6.86
CA ALA A 132 16.74 -6.51 6.62
C ALA A 132 17.42 -7.89 6.54
N LYS A 133 16.97 -8.85 7.36
CA LYS A 133 17.47 -10.24 7.31
C LYS A 133 17.14 -10.95 6.00
N HIS A 134 16.20 -10.42 5.24
CA HIS A 134 15.76 -10.88 3.93
C HIS A 134 16.17 -9.91 2.81
N HIS A 135 17.20 -9.09 3.03
CA HIS A 135 17.72 -8.11 2.06
C HIS A 135 16.66 -7.14 1.55
N TYR A 136 15.66 -6.81 2.38
CA TYR A 136 14.52 -5.97 2.05
C TYR A 136 13.65 -6.47 0.88
N HIS A 137 13.67 -7.78 0.62
CA HIS A 137 12.82 -8.40 -0.39
C HIS A 137 11.51 -8.95 0.17
N GLU A 138 11.46 -9.21 1.47
CA GLU A 138 10.27 -9.72 2.16
C GLU A 138 9.90 -8.84 3.34
N TYR A 139 8.61 -8.85 3.69
CA TYR A 139 8.05 -8.08 4.81
C TYR A 139 8.29 -6.57 4.71
N VAL A 140 8.35 -6.03 3.48
CA VAL A 140 8.53 -4.60 3.28
C VAL A 140 7.27 -3.85 3.70
N VAL A 141 7.44 -2.83 4.53
CA VAL A 141 6.31 -2.02 5.00
C VAL A 141 5.65 -1.29 3.85
N VAL A 142 4.31 -1.38 3.76
CA VAL A 142 3.50 -0.64 2.80
C VAL A 142 2.36 0.08 3.50
N THR A 143 2.19 1.35 3.16
CA THR A 143 1.12 2.21 3.66
C THR A 143 0.43 2.95 2.52
N GLY A 144 -0.63 3.70 2.83
CA GLY A 144 -1.26 4.61 1.87
C GLY A 144 -0.47 5.88 1.56
N GLY A 145 0.70 6.07 2.19
CA GLY A 145 1.61 7.20 1.92
C GLY A 145 1.19 8.55 2.51
N GLY A 146 0.04 8.65 3.16
CA GLY A 146 -0.49 9.87 3.77
C GLY A 146 0.05 10.15 5.19
N PRO A 147 -0.55 11.11 5.92
CA PRO A 147 -0.17 11.46 7.29
C PRO A 147 -0.67 10.46 8.32
N GLY A 148 -0.41 10.72 9.60
CA GLY A 148 -0.88 9.95 10.74
C GLY A 148 -0.25 8.58 10.82
N VAL A 149 -1.06 7.52 11.00
CA VAL A 149 -0.56 6.14 11.10
C VAL A 149 0.25 5.72 9.88
N MET A 150 -0.10 6.18 8.68
CA MET A 150 0.65 5.88 7.46
C MET A 150 2.06 6.50 7.50
N GLU A 151 2.15 7.74 7.96
CA GLU A 151 3.43 8.41 8.19
C GLU A 151 4.24 7.67 9.26
N ALA A 152 3.62 7.30 10.37
CA ALA A 152 4.27 6.54 11.44
C ALA A 152 4.91 5.25 10.90
N GLY A 153 4.19 4.50 10.07
CA GLY A 153 4.69 3.29 9.43
C GLY A 153 5.91 3.53 8.52
N ASN A 154 5.83 4.51 7.63
CA ASN A 154 6.95 4.84 6.77
C ASN A 154 8.14 5.39 7.58
N ARG A 155 7.89 6.18 8.62
CA ARG A 155 8.91 6.74 9.52
C ARG A 155 9.66 5.66 10.26
N GLY A 156 8.96 4.69 10.86
CA GLY A 156 9.60 3.57 11.56
C GLY A 156 10.56 2.78 10.66
N ALA A 157 10.20 2.57 9.39
CA ALA A 157 11.08 1.96 8.41
C ALA A 157 12.29 2.85 8.08
N ALA A 158 12.06 4.14 7.83
CA ALA A 158 13.12 5.09 7.49
C ALA A 158 14.17 5.25 8.59
N GLU A 159 13.77 5.20 9.87
CA GLU A 159 14.64 5.34 11.04
C GLU A 159 15.69 4.22 11.16
N VAL A 160 15.43 3.07 10.58
CA VAL A 160 16.40 1.95 10.50
C VAL A 160 17.00 1.80 9.10
N GLY A 161 16.84 2.81 8.25
CA GLY A 161 17.39 2.80 6.89
C GLY A 161 16.72 1.81 5.93
N ALA A 162 15.54 1.31 6.27
CA ALA A 162 14.81 0.36 5.44
C ALA A 162 13.92 1.07 4.40
N PRO A 163 13.73 0.46 3.20
CA PRO A 163 12.77 0.96 2.25
C PRO A 163 11.34 0.73 2.73
N SER A 164 10.43 1.64 2.39
CA SER A 164 9.00 1.49 2.58
C SER A 164 8.22 1.99 1.38
N ILE A 165 7.03 1.43 1.19
CA ILE A 165 6.18 1.69 0.03
C ILE A 165 5.04 2.63 0.44
N GLY A 166 4.77 3.63 -0.39
CA GLY A 166 3.59 4.48 -0.31
C GLY A 166 2.69 4.28 -1.52
N LEU A 167 1.48 3.75 -1.31
CA LEU A 167 0.45 3.63 -2.35
C LEU A 167 -0.55 4.77 -2.21
N ASN A 168 -0.20 5.92 -2.77
CA ASN A 168 -1.02 7.13 -2.71
C ASN A 168 -2.20 7.04 -3.69
N ILE A 169 -3.20 7.87 -3.47
CA ILE A 169 -4.36 8.04 -4.34
C ILE A 169 -4.56 9.53 -4.60
N VAL A 170 -4.94 9.90 -5.82
CA VAL A 170 -5.26 11.29 -6.14
C VAL A 170 -6.54 11.71 -5.43
N LEU A 171 -6.43 12.64 -4.49
CA LEU A 171 -7.56 13.23 -3.76
C LEU A 171 -7.57 14.76 -3.94
N PRO A 172 -8.76 15.40 -3.96
CA PRO A 172 -8.87 16.84 -4.23
C PRO A 172 -8.10 17.74 -3.25
N HIS A 173 -7.83 17.25 -2.04
CA HIS A 173 -7.19 18.02 -0.96
C HIS A 173 -5.92 17.38 -0.41
N GLU A 174 -5.43 16.33 -1.04
CA GLU A 174 -4.18 15.68 -0.64
C GLU A 174 -3.02 16.35 -1.38
N GLN A 175 -1.96 16.71 -0.64
CA GLN A 175 -0.89 17.55 -1.18
C GLN A 175 0.30 16.72 -1.65
N ALA A 176 0.90 15.97 -0.75
CA ALA A 176 2.10 15.18 -1.02
C ALA A 176 2.15 13.94 -0.14
N PRO A 177 2.85 12.88 -0.57
CA PRO A 177 3.19 11.77 0.30
C PRO A 177 3.96 12.25 1.53
N ASN A 178 3.87 11.50 2.63
CA ASN A 178 4.70 11.79 3.79
C ASN A 178 6.21 11.66 3.43
N PRO A 179 7.10 12.40 4.10
CA PRO A 179 8.51 12.52 3.69
C PRO A 179 9.34 11.25 3.92
N TYR A 180 8.78 10.23 4.59
CA TYR A 180 9.47 9.00 4.95
C TYR A 180 9.27 7.87 3.95
N VAL A 181 8.35 8.01 2.99
CA VAL A 181 8.20 7.05 1.88
C VAL A 181 9.47 7.03 1.04
N THR A 182 9.96 5.86 0.71
CA THR A 182 11.09 5.74 -0.22
C THR A 182 10.70 6.33 -1.58
N PRO A 183 11.42 7.34 -2.10
CA PRO A 183 11.00 8.09 -3.30
C PRO A 183 10.67 7.21 -4.51
N GLU A 184 11.47 6.18 -4.77
CA GLU A 184 11.28 5.26 -5.89
C GLU A 184 10.18 4.21 -5.66
N LEU A 185 9.63 4.16 -4.44
CA LEU A 185 8.52 3.29 -4.04
C LEU A 185 7.27 4.09 -3.67
N SER A 186 7.23 5.36 -4.03
CA SER A 186 6.07 6.24 -3.89
C SER A 186 5.23 6.18 -5.17
N PHE A 187 4.09 5.51 -5.11
CA PHE A 187 3.17 5.35 -6.24
C PHE A 187 1.96 6.24 -6.04
N ASN A 188 1.39 6.72 -7.14
CA ASN A 188 0.17 7.51 -7.12
C ASN A 188 -0.85 6.89 -8.08
N PHE A 189 -2.05 6.61 -7.58
CA PHE A 189 -3.13 5.95 -8.30
C PHE A 189 -4.30 6.90 -8.54
N HIS A 190 -5.00 6.68 -9.64
CA HIS A 190 -6.30 7.28 -9.90
C HIS A 190 -7.45 6.32 -9.52
N TYR A 191 -7.23 5.01 -9.74
CA TYR A 191 -8.26 3.99 -9.52
C TYR A 191 -8.09 3.30 -8.17
N PHE A 192 -9.07 3.47 -7.27
CA PHE A 192 -9.10 2.79 -5.97
C PHE A 192 -8.97 1.27 -6.11
N ALA A 193 -9.68 0.65 -7.06
CA ALA A 193 -9.65 -0.80 -7.26
C ALA A 193 -8.22 -1.33 -7.54
N ILE A 194 -7.45 -0.64 -8.36
CA ILE A 194 -6.07 -1.03 -8.69
C ILE A 194 -5.15 -0.84 -7.48
N ARG A 195 -5.30 0.29 -6.76
CA ARG A 195 -4.57 0.54 -5.52
C ARG A 195 -4.81 -0.54 -4.48
N LYS A 196 -6.06 -0.93 -4.25
CA LYS A 196 -6.46 -2.00 -3.33
C LYS A 196 -5.82 -3.34 -3.68
N MET A 197 -5.82 -3.71 -4.96
CA MET A 197 -5.13 -4.91 -5.42
C MET A 197 -3.64 -4.90 -5.04
N HIS A 198 -2.94 -3.76 -5.22
CA HIS A 198 -1.52 -3.67 -4.88
C HIS A 198 -1.21 -3.78 -3.39
N PHE A 199 -2.11 -3.36 -2.49
CA PHE A 199 -1.97 -3.64 -1.07
C PHE A 199 -1.95 -5.15 -0.80
N LEU A 200 -2.83 -5.91 -1.45
CA LEU A 200 -3.09 -7.30 -1.10
C LEU A 200 -2.24 -8.32 -1.86
N MET A 201 -1.83 -8.02 -3.11
CA MET A 201 -1.12 -8.97 -3.99
C MET A 201 0.15 -9.56 -3.37
N ARG A 202 0.83 -8.83 -2.47
CA ARG A 202 2.07 -9.25 -1.82
C ARG A 202 1.95 -9.35 -0.31
N ALA A 203 0.77 -9.15 0.25
CA ALA A 203 0.57 -9.09 1.69
C ALA A 203 0.92 -10.41 2.39
N LYS A 204 1.79 -10.33 3.39
CA LYS A 204 2.09 -11.38 4.36
C LYS A 204 1.41 -11.14 5.71
N ALA A 205 1.06 -9.90 6.00
CA ALA A 205 0.24 -9.52 7.13
C ALA A 205 -0.49 -8.22 6.83
N ILE A 206 -1.63 -8.04 7.46
CA ILE A 206 -2.43 -6.82 7.39
C ILE A 206 -2.62 -6.34 8.81
N VAL A 207 -2.10 -5.16 9.11
CA VAL A 207 -2.13 -4.56 10.44
C VAL A 207 -2.94 -3.28 10.37
N VAL A 208 -3.97 -3.20 11.20
CA VAL A 208 -4.97 -2.14 11.13
C VAL A 208 -5.03 -1.39 12.45
N PHE A 209 -4.70 -0.13 12.40
CA PHE A 209 -4.79 0.79 13.53
C PHE A 209 -6.11 1.56 13.49
N PRO A 210 -6.54 2.16 14.62
CA PRO A 210 -7.75 2.97 14.63
C PRO A 210 -7.80 3.95 13.47
N GLY A 211 -8.95 4.03 12.79
CA GLY A 211 -9.11 4.85 11.61
C GLY A 211 -10.55 5.08 11.20
N GLY A 212 -10.76 5.79 10.12
CA GLY A 212 -12.08 6.11 9.56
C GLY A 212 -12.51 5.17 8.44
N PHE A 213 -13.43 5.65 7.59
CA PHE A 213 -14.04 4.85 6.52
C PHE A 213 -13.03 4.21 5.57
N GLY A 214 -11.96 4.92 5.17
CA GLY A 214 -10.95 4.32 4.29
C GLY A 214 -10.21 3.16 4.96
N THR A 215 -9.97 3.23 6.27
CA THR A 215 -9.37 2.13 7.05
C THR A 215 -10.33 0.95 7.16
N LEU A 216 -11.60 1.21 7.44
CA LEU A 216 -12.65 0.18 7.52
C LEU A 216 -12.88 -0.50 6.17
N ASP A 217 -12.89 0.25 5.09
CA ASP A 217 -13.06 -0.25 3.73
C ASP A 217 -11.97 -1.26 3.35
N GLU A 218 -10.70 -0.92 3.57
CA GLU A 218 -9.59 -1.83 3.29
C GLU A 218 -9.56 -3.05 4.22
N MET A 219 -9.93 -2.87 5.48
CA MET A 219 -10.02 -3.96 6.46
C MET A 219 -11.10 -4.96 6.06
N PHE A 220 -12.32 -4.50 5.80
CA PHE A 220 -13.43 -5.39 5.47
C PHE A 220 -13.29 -6.04 4.11
N GLU A 221 -12.68 -5.37 3.12
CA GLU A 221 -12.33 -6.02 1.87
C GLU A 221 -11.36 -7.19 2.10
N SER A 222 -10.33 -6.97 2.91
CA SER A 222 -9.34 -8.01 3.23
C SER A 222 -9.98 -9.20 3.94
N ILE A 223 -10.82 -8.95 4.94
CA ILE A 223 -11.59 -9.97 5.66
C ILE A 223 -12.47 -10.75 4.69
N THR A 224 -13.22 -10.05 3.83
CA THR A 224 -14.14 -10.67 2.85
C THR A 224 -13.39 -11.56 1.86
N LEU A 225 -12.26 -11.12 1.35
CA LEU A 225 -11.45 -11.91 0.41
C LEU A 225 -10.91 -13.18 1.05
N MET A 226 -10.53 -13.15 2.33
CA MET A 226 -10.11 -14.34 3.06
C MET A 226 -11.27 -15.25 3.43
N GLN A 227 -12.39 -14.70 3.91
CA GLN A 227 -13.61 -15.44 4.23
C GLN A 227 -14.11 -16.21 3.01
N THR A 228 -14.12 -15.58 1.85
CA THR A 228 -14.60 -16.19 0.60
C THR A 228 -13.56 -17.06 -0.12
N GLY A 229 -12.35 -17.22 0.45
CA GLY A 229 -11.27 -18.01 -0.15
C GLY A 229 -10.65 -17.41 -1.42
N ARG A 230 -10.88 -16.11 -1.69
CA ARG A 230 -10.28 -15.38 -2.81
C ARG A 230 -8.86 -14.91 -2.53
N MET A 231 -8.48 -14.88 -1.27
CA MET A 231 -7.13 -14.59 -0.80
C MET A 231 -6.69 -15.67 0.17
N ALA A 232 -5.41 -16.06 0.11
CA ALA A 232 -4.83 -16.95 1.11
C ALA A 232 -4.90 -16.31 2.50
N LYS A 233 -5.08 -17.13 3.53
CA LYS A 233 -5.09 -16.64 4.91
C LYS A 233 -3.74 -16.01 5.26
N VAL A 234 -3.79 -14.80 5.76
CA VAL A 234 -2.68 -14.06 6.36
C VAL A 234 -3.15 -13.48 7.70
N PRO A 235 -2.28 -13.20 8.66
CA PRO A 235 -2.69 -12.52 9.88
C PRO A 235 -3.36 -11.17 9.57
N ILE A 236 -4.59 -10.95 10.09
CA ILE A 236 -5.20 -9.61 10.20
C ILE A 236 -5.18 -9.23 11.68
N ILE A 237 -4.46 -8.17 11.99
CA ILE A 237 -4.17 -7.72 13.34
C ILE A 237 -4.75 -6.33 13.55
N LEU A 238 -5.58 -6.18 14.57
CA LEU A 238 -6.27 -4.94 14.91
C LEU A 238 -5.65 -4.36 16.21
N PHE A 239 -5.00 -3.20 16.09
CA PHE A 239 -4.49 -2.48 17.25
C PHE A 239 -5.59 -1.73 17.96
N GLY A 240 -5.65 -1.88 19.31
CA GLY A 240 -6.61 -1.17 20.14
C GLY A 240 -7.96 -1.85 20.22
N GLU A 241 -8.05 -2.99 20.87
CA GLU A 241 -9.28 -3.79 21.02
C GLU A 241 -10.49 -2.94 21.46
N LYS A 242 -10.28 -2.05 22.43
CA LYS A 242 -11.34 -1.15 22.91
C LYS A 242 -11.93 -0.28 21.82
N PHE A 243 -11.12 0.29 20.93
CA PHE A 243 -11.61 1.08 19.82
C PHE A 243 -12.48 0.23 18.89
N TRP A 244 -11.95 -0.91 18.45
CA TRP A 244 -12.63 -1.77 17.49
C TRP A 244 -13.95 -2.32 18.02
N ARG A 245 -13.97 -2.83 19.25
CA ARG A 245 -15.21 -3.33 19.86
C ARG A 245 -16.22 -2.23 20.20
N THR A 246 -15.79 -0.97 20.25
CA THR A 246 -16.70 0.17 20.41
C THR A 246 -17.42 0.49 19.11
N ILE A 247 -16.75 0.36 17.96
CA ILE A 247 -17.32 0.77 16.66
C ILE A 247 -17.89 -0.40 15.85
N ILE A 248 -17.46 -1.63 16.14
CA ILE A 248 -17.90 -2.85 15.45
C ILE A 248 -18.25 -3.91 16.49
N ASN A 249 -19.47 -4.39 16.45
CA ASN A 249 -19.89 -5.56 17.25
C ASN A 249 -19.79 -6.81 16.36
N PHE A 250 -18.64 -7.48 16.38
CA PHE A 250 -18.38 -8.69 15.59
C PHE A 250 -19.25 -9.85 16.02
N GLU A 251 -19.52 -9.98 17.33
CA GLU A 251 -20.37 -11.03 17.90
C GLU A 251 -21.82 -10.88 17.39
N ALA A 252 -22.33 -9.65 17.33
CA ALA A 252 -23.66 -9.41 16.79
C ALA A 252 -23.79 -9.80 15.31
N LEU A 253 -22.75 -9.63 14.50
CA LEU A 253 -22.76 -10.09 13.11
C LEU A 253 -22.96 -11.60 13.02
N ALA A 254 -22.32 -12.38 13.91
CA ALA A 254 -22.51 -13.82 13.98
C ALA A 254 -23.88 -14.20 14.53
N GLU A 255 -24.36 -13.51 15.56
CA GLU A 255 -25.69 -13.74 16.15
C GLU A 255 -26.82 -13.48 15.16
N PHE A 256 -26.70 -12.43 14.31
CA PHE A 256 -27.64 -12.17 13.21
C PHE A 256 -27.50 -13.14 12.04
N GLY A 257 -26.48 -14.02 12.06
CA GLY A 257 -26.25 -15.00 11.00
C GLY A 257 -25.71 -14.38 9.70
N THR A 258 -25.18 -13.17 9.75
CA THR A 258 -24.61 -12.49 8.57
C THR A 258 -23.17 -12.93 8.28
N ILE A 259 -22.50 -13.51 9.26
CA ILE A 259 -21.22 -14.20 9.16
C ILE A 259 -21.27 -15.51 9.94
N ALA A 260 -20.38 -16.47 9.65
CA ALA A 260 -20.24 -17.66 10.46
C ALA A 260 -19.54 -17.34 11.80
N PRO A 261 -19.85 -18.05 12.92
CA PRO A 261 -19.20 -17.79 14.21
C PRO A 261 -17.67 -17.89 14.16
N GLU A 262 -17.14 -18.78 13.34
CA GLU A 262 -15.70 -18.96 13.13
C GLU A 262 -15.03 -17.80 12.39
N ASP A 263 -15.78 -16.97 11.66
CA ASP A 263 -15.25 -15.82 10.92
C ASP A 263 -14.72 -14.73 11.86
N ILE A 264 -15.21 -14.68 13.11
CA ILE A 264 -14.68 -13.77 14.13
C ILE A 264 -13.17 -14.02 14.36
N ASN A 265 -12.71 -15.26 14.18
CA ASN A 265 -11.30 -15.63 14.36
C ASN A 265 -10.40 -15.20 13.18
N LEU A 266 -10.94 -14.57 12.13
CA LEU A 266 -10.14 -13.99 11.05
C LEU A 266 -9.33 -12.77 11.50
N VAL A 267 -9.71 -12.13 12.61
CA VAL A 267 -9.03 -10.97 13.19
C VAL A 267 -8.45 -11.29 14.57
N GLN A 268 -7.33 -10.65 14.91
CA GLN A 268 -6.69 -10.77 16.21
C GLN A 268 -6.45 -9.37 16.77
N PHE A 269 -6.72 -9.17 18.06
CA PHE A 269 -6.53 -7.89 18.70
C PHE A 269 -5.19 -7.85 19.44
N VAL A 270 -4.53 -6.71 19.38
CA VAL A 270 -3.27 -6.44 20.09
C VAL A 270 -3.24 -5.01 20.61
N GLU A 271 -2.39 -4.76 21.60
CA GLU A 271 -2.13 -3.42 22.12
C GLU A 271 -0.71 -2.95 21.81
N THR A 272 0.24 -3.85 21.51
CA THR A 272 1.65 -3.53 21.33
C THR A 272 2.23 -4.04 20.00
N ALA A 273 3.25 -3.34 19.53
CA ALA A 273 4.01 -3.70 18.33
C ALA A 273 4.65 -5.10 18.45
N SER A 274 5.14 -5.46 19.65
CA SER A 274 5.73 -6.79 19.91
C SER A 274 4.72 -7.91 19.73
N GLU A 275 3.52 -7.78 20.32
CA GLU A 275 2.44 -8.78 20.15
C GLU A 275 2.09 -9.00 18.68
N ALA A 276 2.02 -7.93 17.90
CA ALA A 276 1.75 -8.04 16.46
C ALA A 276 2.86 -8.80 15.72
N CYS A 277 4.12 -8.53 16.03
CA CYS A 277 5.26 -9.25 15.47
C CYS A 277 5.25 -10.73 15.85
N ASP A 278 4.94 -11.07 17.10
CA ASP A 278 4.87 -12.44 17.59
C ASP A 278 3.76 -13.25 16.88
N ILE A 279 2.60 -12.63 16.63
CA ILE A 279 1.52 -13.23 15.86
C ILE A 279 1.98 -13.55 14.44
N ILE A 280 2.64 -12.63 13.76
CA ILE A 280 3.12 -12.84 12.40
C ILE A 280 4.17 -13.95 12.37
N ALA A 281 5.12 -13.94 13.29
CA ALA A 281 6.16 -14.96 13.41
C ALA A 281 5.55 -16.35 13.63
N SER A 282 4.69 -16.47 14.61
CA SER A 282 4.03 -17.73 14.98
C SER A 282 3.18 -18.31 13.83
N PHE A 283 2.49 -17.45 13.07
CA PHE A 283 1.69 -17.88 11.94
C PHE A 283 2.54 -18.56 10.86
N TYR A 284 3.71 -18.02 10.55
CA TYR A 284 4.58 -18.57 9.50
C TYR A 284 5.48 -19.71 10.00
N GLU A 285 5.82 -19.77 11.28
CA GLU A 285 6.54 -20.90 11.87
C GLU A 285 5.67 -22.14 11.91
N ASN A 286 4.44 -22.03 12.41
CA ASN A 286 3.47 -23.12 12.48
C ASN A 286 3.07 -23.62 11.06
N GLY A 287 2.97 -22.71 10.07
CA GLY A 287 2.71 -23.07 8.67
C GLY A 287 3.85 -23.86 8.01
N LYS A 288 5.09 -23.75 8.49
CA LYS A 288 6.22 -24.58 8.04
C LYS A 288 6.18 -25.98 8.66
N ALA A 289 5.79 -26.09 9.92
CA ALA A 289 5.65 -27.38 10.61
C ALA A 289 4.57 -28.28 9.99
N GLY A 290 3.47 -27.69 9.48
CA GLY A 290 2.39 -28.43 8.82
C GLY A 290 2.71 -28.94 7.42
N LYS A 291 3.78 -28.45 6.77
CA LYS A 291 4.21 -28.92 5.43
C LYS A 291 5.25 -30.06 5.47
N THR A 292 5.76 -30.42 6.61
CA THR A 292 6.73 -31.53 6.79
C THR A 292 6.08 -32.86 7.14
N SER A 293 4.76 -32.93 7.25
CA SER A 293 4.00 -34.16 7.53
C SER A 293 2.94 -34.42 6.44
N GLY A 294 3.38 -34.60 5.24
CA GLY A 294 2.59 -35.22 4.16
C GLY A 294 3.31 -36.46 3.64
N PRO A 295 2.58 -37.53 3.27
CA PRO A 295 3.13 -38.82 2.90
C PRO A 295 3.99 -38.78 1.65
#